data_39f37ab06168fe69d6889d213820c3fa
#
_entry.id   39f37ab06168fe69d6889d213820c3fa
#
_cell.length_a   1.000
_cell.length_b   1.000
_cell.length_c   1.000
_cell.angle_alpha   90.00
_cell.angle_beta   90.00
_cell.angle_gamma   90.00
#
_symmetry.space_group_name_H-M   'P 1'
#
loop_
_entity.id
_entity.type
_entity.pdbx_description
1 polymer ?
#
loop_
_entity_poly.entity_id
_entity_poly.type
_entity_poly.pdbx_seq_one_letter_code
_entity_poly.pdbx_strand_id
1 'polypeptide(L)'
;MSFSKKKREIVCAKYDGHCAYCGRAIDIKDMQVDHFFPLRTWGIEDTGSDDILNLMPACRMCNHYKRANSLEQFRRYIAEIPQKLRCDYIFKIGVAYGNIIENEKPIIFYFEVQSEKASKMATEECGHGEA
;
A
#
# COMPACT_ATOMS: atom_id res chain seq x y z
N MET A 1 -18.48 -9.20 -0.53
CA MET A 1 -19.23 -8.17 0.18
C MET A 1 -19.01 -6.82 -0.47
N SER A 2 -20.09 -6.15 -0.86
CA SER A 2 -19.96 -4.85 -1.52
C SER A 2 -20.22 -3.73 -0.54
N PHE A 3 -19.40 -2.68 -0.60
CA PHE A 3 -19.61 -1.46 0.16
C PHE A 3 -20.55 -0.52 -0.62
N SER A 4 -21.23 0.35 0.12
CA SER A 4 -22.11 1.34 -0.51
C SER A 4 -21.28 2.30 -1.37
N LYS A 5 -21.94 2.92 -2.36
CA LYS A 5 -21.29 3.91 -3.23
C LYS A 5 -20.68 5.05 -2.39
N LYS A 6 -21.42 5.54 -1.41
CA LYS A 6 -20.96 6.62 -0.54
C LYS A 6 -19.72 6.23 0.25
N LYS A 7 -19.69 5.02 0.79
CA LYS A 7 -18.53 4.51 1.55
C LYS A 7 -17.31 4.37 0.65
N ARG A 8 -17.50 3.88 -0.57
CA ARG A 8 -16.43 3.78 -1.56
C ARG A 8 -15.89 5.15 -1.94
N GLU A 9 -16.74 6.15 -2.10
CA GLU A 9 -16.33 7.52 -2.38
C GLU A 9 -15.46 8.10 -1.26
N ILE A 10 -15.84 7.86 -0.01
CA ILE A 10 -15.08 8.31 1.16
C ILE A 10 -13.69 7.65 1.18
N VAL A 11 -13.64 6.35 0.93
CA VAL A 11 -12.37 5.59 0.89
C VAL A 11 -11.48 6.11 -0.24
N CYS A 12 -12.05 6.32 -1.42
CA CYS A 12 -11.31 6.84 -2.58
C CYS A 12 -10.70 8.22 -2.28
N ALA A 13 -11.44 9.06 -1.58
CA ALA A 13 -11.01 10.41 -1.25
C ALA A 13 -9.89 10.47 -0.21
N LYS A 14 -9.65 9.39 0.53
CA LYS A 14 -8.61 9.37 1.58
C LYS A 14 -7.22 9.73 1.03
N TYR A 15 -6.92 9.31 -0.20
CA TYR A 15 -5.63 9.58 -0.86
C TYR A 15 -5.84 10.11 -2.27
N ASP A 16 -6.88 10.94 -2.46
CA ASP A 16 -7.17 11.67 -3.70
C ASP A 16 -7.20 10.78 -4.95
N GLY A 17 -7.82 9.59 -4.84
CA GLY A 17 -7.94 8.69 -5.98
C GLY A 17 -6.65 7.95 -6.30
N HIS A 18 -5.75 7.78 -5.33
CA HIS A 18 -4.52 7.01 -5.47
C HIS A 18 -4.59 5.73 -4.64
N CYS A 19 -3.90 4.70 -5.12
CA CYS A 19 -3.69 3.49 -4.32
C CYS A 19 -2.87 3.84 -3.09
N ALA A 20 -3.36 3.48 -1.91
CA ALA A 20 -2.67 3.78 -0.65
C ALA A 20 -1.30 3.11 -0.57
N TYR A 21 -1.07 2.04 -1.31
CA TYR A 21 0.17 1.27 -1.24
C TYR A 21 1.18 1.67 -2.31
N CYS A 22 0.86 1.51 -3.60
CA CYS A 22 1.82 1.82 -4.67
C CYS A 22 1.75 3.26 -5.16
N GLY A 23 0.71 4.01 -4.82
CA GLY A 23 0.57 5.42 -5.17
C GLY A 23 0.05 5.70 -6.56
N ARG A 24 -0.24 4.68 -7.38
CA ARG A 24 -0.79 4.93 -8.72
C ARG A 24 -2.19 5.53 -8.64
N ALA A 25 -2.51 6.38 -9.62
CA ALA A 25 -3.86 6.89 -9.73
C ALA A 25 -4.82 5.75 -10.11
N ILE A 26 -5.96 5.69 -9.46
CA ILE A 26 -6.98 4.67 -9.72
C ILE A 26 -8.34 5.33 -9.89
N ASP A 27 -9.12 4.81 -10.83
CA ASP A 27 -10.51 5.21 -11.00
C ASP A 27 -11.33 4.52 -9.91
N ILE A 28 -12.33 5.20 -9.37
CA ILE A 28 -13.17 4.65 -8.30
C ILE A 28 -13.85 3.34 -8.70
N LYS A 29 -14.18 3.18 -9.98
CA LYS A 29 -14.80 1.95 -10.49
C LYS A 29 -13.84 0.75 -10.42
N ASP A 30 -12.53 1.00 -10.52
CA ASP A 30 -11.50 -0.04 -10.49
C ASP A 30 -10.88 -0.21 -9.10
N MET A 31 -11.21 0.69 -8.17
CA MET A 31 -10.68 0.66 -6.82
C MET A 31 -11.17 -0.56 -6.05
N GLN A 32 -10.23 -1.21 -5.39
CA GLN A 32 -10.53 -2.23 -4.39
C GLN A 32 -10.50 -1.57 -3.01
N VAL A 33 -11.32 -2.05 -2.11
CA VAL A 33 -11.32 -1.61 -0.72
C VAL A 33 -10.60 -2.67 0.10
N ASP A 34 -9.44 -2.33 0.60
CA ASP A 34 -8.63 -3.24 1.41
C ASP A 34 -8.83 -2.95 2.89
N HIS A 35 -8.81 -3.99 3.71
CA HIS A 35 -8.80 -3.86 5.16
C HIS A 35 -7.34 -3.77 5.62
N PHE A 36 -6.96 -2.63 6.21
CA PHE A 36 -5.60 -2.43 6.71
C PHE A 36 -5.26 -3.52 7.72
N PHE A 37 -6.15 -3.75 8.70
CA PHE A 37 -6.12 -4.93 9.55
C PHE A 37 -7.10 -5.94 8.95
N PRO A 38 -6.63 -7.13 8.51
CA PRO A 38 -7.49 -8.10 7.84
C PRO A 38 -8.65 -8.56 8.74
N LEU A 39 -9.79 -8.83 8.14
CA LEU A 39 -10.96 -9.35 8.87
C LEU A 39 -10.71 -10.73 9.44
N ARG A 40 -9.80 -11.50 8.82
CA ARG A 40 -9.47 -12.86 9.25
C ARG A 40 -7.97 -12.98 9.41
N THR A 41 -7.56 -13.10 10.67
CA THR A 41 -6.18 -13.41 11.01
C THR A 41 -6.16 -14.71 11.80
N TRP A 42 -5.30 -15.62 11.39
CA TRP A 42 -5.20 -16.92 12.06
C TRP A 42 -4.64 -16.74 13.48
N GLY A 43 -5.42 -17.11 14.49
CA GLY A 43 -4.99 -17.17 15.88
C GLY A 43 -4.83 -15.83 16.59
N ILE A 44 -5.34 -14.74 16.03
CA ILE A 44 -5.32 -13.42 16.66
C ILE A 44 -6.77 -12.98 16.93
N GLU A 45 -7.05 -12.59 18.17
CA GLU A 45 -8.39 -12.17 18.58
C GLU A 45 -8.81 -10.83 17.97
N ASP A 46 -7.84 -9.95 17.69
CA ASP A 46 -8.12 -8.64 17.10
C ASP A 46 -8.15 -8.73 15.58
N THR A 47 -9.31 -9.03 15.04
CA THR A 47 -9.55 -8.92 13.60
C THR A 47 -9.94 -7.48 13.26
N GLY A 48 -9.62 -7.07 12.04
CA GLY A 48 -10.03 -5.77 11.54
C GLY A 48 -11.53 -5.63 11.42
N SER A 49 -11.99 -4.42 11.16
CA SER A 49 -13.40 -4.10 11.03
C SER A 49 -13.69 -3.41 9.70
N ASP A 50 -14.97 -3.22 9.39
CA ASP A 50 -15.43 -2.44 8.24
C ASP A 50 -15.50 -0.94 8.54
N ASP A 51 -14.90 -0.51 9.64
CA ASP A 51 -14.79 0.91 9.96
C ASP A 51 -13.96 1.64 8.89
N ILE A 52 -14.39 2.83 8.51
CA ILE A 52 -13.70 3.64 7.50
C ILE A 52 -12.22 3.84 7.84
N LEU A 53 -11.89 3.95 9.12
CA LEU A 53 -10.48 4.07 9.55
C LEU A 53 -9.64 2.86 9.16
N ASN A 54 -10.26 1.69 9.03
CA ASN A 54 -9.59 0.46 8.64
C ASN A 54 -9.65 0.16 7.13
N LEU A 55 -10.32 1.00 6.36
CA LEU A 55 -10.47 0.78 4.92
C LEU A 55 -9.49 1.63 4.14
N MET A 56 -8.80 0.99 3.18
CA MET A 56 -7.80 1.63 2.34
C MET A 56 -8.15 1.47 0.88
N PRO A 57 -8.00 2.55 0.08
CA PRO A 57 -8.14 2.40 -1.37
C PRO A 57 -6.92 1.68 -1.91
N ALA A 58 -7.14 0.65 -2.70
CA ALA A 58 -6.05 -0.14 -3.27
C ALA A 58 -6.32 -0.45 -4.74
N CYS A 59 -5.26 -0.50 -5.54
CA CYS A 59 -5.37 -1.03 -6.87
C CYS A 59 -5.48 -2.56 -6.79
N ARG A 60 -6.00 -3.15 -7.86
CA ARG A 60 -6.23 -4.60 -7.90
C ARG A 60 -4.94 -5.39 -7.65
N MET A 61 -3.84 -4.92 -8.21
CA MET A 61 -2.54 -5.59 -8.07
C MET A 61 -2.08 -5.62 -6.61
N CYS A 62 -2.10 -4.48 -5.94
CA CYS A 62 -1.67 -4.41 -4.53
C CYS A 62 -2.61 -5.18 -3.61
N ASN A 63 -3.92 -5.05 -3.82
CA ASN A 63 -4.91 -5.76 -3.02
C ASN A 63 -4.75 -7.27 -3.17
N HIS A 64 -4.55 -7.74 -4.40
CA HIS A 64 -4.34 -9.15 -4.67
C HIS A 64 -3.06 -9.68 -4.03
N TYR A 65 -1.97 -8.93 -4.13
CA TYR A 65 -0.68 -9.36 -3.58
C TYR A 65 -0.66 -9.32 -2.04
N LYS A 66 -1.30 -8.32 -1.45
CA LYS A 66 -1.39 -8.20 0.02
C LYS A 66 -2.26 -9.31 0.62
N ARG A 67 -3.39 -9.65 -0.03
CA ARG A 67 -4.35 -10.63 0.48
C ARG A 67 -4.78 -10.29 1.92
N ALA A 68 -4.87 -11.29 2.79
CA ALA A 68 -5.25 -11.13 4.20
C ALA A 68 -4.01 -11.06 5.11
N ASN A 69 -2.93 -10.51 4.61
CA ASN A 69 -1.69 -10.35 5.38
C ASN A 69 -1.65 -8.99 6.08
N SER A 70 -0.86 -8.91 7.13
CA SER A 70 -0.58 -7.64 7.79
C SER A 70 0.25 -6.74 6.87
N LEU A 71 0.32 -5.45 7.22
CA LEU A 71 1.14 -4.50 6.47
C LEU A 71 2.60 -4.92 6.42
N GLU A 72 3.15 -5.38 7.56
CA GLU A 72 4.55 -5.76 7.63
C GLU A 72 4.85 -7.05 6.87
N GLN A 73 3.91 -8.00 6.83
CA GLN A 73 4.04 -9.17 5.97
C GLN A 73 4.00 -8.79 4.50
N PHE A 74 3.12 -7.86 4.12
CA PHE A 74 3.05 -7.34 2.76
C PHE A 74 4.36 -6.66 2.37
N ARG A 75 4.89 -5.80 3.24
CA ARG A 75 6.18 -5.13 3.03
C ARG A 75 7.29 -6.12 2.78
N ARG A 76 7.37 -7.16 3.61
CA ARG A 76 8.38 -8.20 3.50
C ARG A 76 8.25 -8.99 2.20
N TYR A 77 7.03 -9.34 1.80
CA TYR A 77 6.81 -10.07 0.55
C TYR A 77 7.26 -9.27 -0.67
N ILE A 78 7.02 -7.96 -0.68
CA ILE A 78 7.51 -7.10 -1.76
C ILE A 78 9.05 -7.04 -1.73
N ALA A 79 9.63 -6.90 -0.56
CA ALA A 79 11.08 -6.82 -0.41
C ALA A 79 11.79 -8.10 -0.87
N GLU A 80 11.12 -9.25 -0.77
CA GLU A 80 11.64 -10.55 -1.18
C GLU A 80 11.52 -10.83 -2.68
N ILE A 81 10.82 -9.98 -3.44
CA ILE A 81 10.58 -10.22 -4.87
C ILE A 81 11.88 -10.40 -5.67
N PRO A 82 12.89 -9.52 -5.55
CA PRO A 82 14.14 -9.73 -6.30
C PRO A 82 14.77 -11.09 -6.05
N GLN A 83 14.80 -11.53 -4.80
CA GLN A 83 15.36 -12.83 -4.44
C GLN A 83 14.59 -13.98 -5.08
N LYS A 84 13.26 -13.90 -5.12
CA LYS A 84 12.40 -14.91 -5.76
C LYS A 84 12.64 -14.96 -7.26
N LEU A 85 12.81 -13.82 -7.91
CA LEU A 85 13.03 -13.72 -9.35
C LEU A 85 14.43 -14.21 -9.74
N ARG A 86 15.42 -14.07 -8.86
CA ARG A 86 16.79 -14.52 -9.14
C ARG A 86 16.89 -16.01 -9.41
N CYS A 87 15.91 -16.79 -9.00
CA CYS A 87 15.86 -18.22 -9.29
C CYS A 87 15.34 -18.52 -10.69
N ASP A 88 14.76 -17.53 -11.37
CA ASP A 88 14.19 -17.69 -12.70
C ASP A 88 15.28 -17.55 -13.76
N TYR A 89 15.36 -18.51 -14.66
CA TYR A 89 16.39 -18.53 -15.71
C TYR A 89 16.28 -17.31 -16.64
N ILE A 90 15.07 -16.95 -17.04
CA ILE A 90 14.84 -15.79 -17.93
C ILE A 90 15.28 -14.50 -17.23
N PHE A 91 14.98 -14.38 -15.95
CA PHE A 91 15.41 -13.23 -15.16
C PHE A 91 16.93 -13.13 -15.11
N LYS A 92 17.63 -14.26 -14.89
CA LYS A 92 19.09 -14.30 -14.85
C LYS A 92 19.70 -13.85 -16.18
N ILE A 93 19.14 -14.28 -17.29
CA ILE A 93 19.59 -13.86 -18.62
C ILE A 93 19.39 -12.34 -18.81
N GLY A 94 18.22 -11.82 -18.42
CA GLY A 94 17.95 -10.38 -18.52
C GLY A 94 18.91 -9.54 -17.71
N VAL A 95 19.30 -9.99 -16.52
CA VAL A 95 20.28 -9.30 -15.69
C VAL A 95 21.66 -9.37 -16.31
N ALA A 96 22.06 -10.55 -16.80
CA ALA A 96 23.39 -10.76 -17.41
C ALA A 96 23.62 -9.84 -18.62
N TYR A 97 22.60 -9.59 -19.41
CA TYR A 97 22.70 -8.72 -20.58
C TYR A 97 22.37 -7.24 -20.30
N GLY A 98 22.12 -6.91 -19.04
CA GLY A 98 21.80 -5.54 -18.65
C GLY A 98 20.41 -5.06 -19.05
N ASN A 99 19.57 -5.95 -19.54
CA ASN A 99 18.18 -5.63 -19.89
C ASN A 99 17.29 -5.47 -18.66
N ILE A 100 17.67 -6.14 -17.58
CA ILE A 100 17.01 -6.02 -16.27
C ILE A 100 18.05 -5.52 -15.28
N ILE A 101 17.73 -4.48 -14.55
CA ILE A 101 18.60 -3.92 -13.50
C ILE A 101 17.90 -4.11 -12.17
N GLU A 102 18.56 -4.78 -11.23
CA GLU A 102 18.06 -4.90 -9.87
C GLU A 102 18.35 -3.61 -9.12
N ASN A 103 17.33 -3.10 -8.44
CA ASN A 103 17.46 -1.89 -7.66
C ASN A 103 16.80 -2.12 -6.29
N GLU A 104 17.60 -2.42 -5.30
CA GLU A 104 17.11 -2.61 -3.95
C GLU A 104 16.78 -1.27 -3.32
N LYS A 105 15.50 -1.10 -2.99
CA LYS A 105 15.00 0.09 -2.32
C LYS A 105 14.18 -0.33 -1.10
N PRO A 106 14.20 0.47 -0.02
CA PRO A 106 13.26 0.24 1.08
C PRO A 106 11.84 0.35 0.56
N ILE A 107 10.98 -0.52 1.05
CA ILE A 107 9.57 -0.50 0.65
C ILE A 107 8.84 0.51 1.51
N ILE A 108 8.44 1.61 0.89
CA ILE A 108 7.71 2.69 1.55
C ILE A 108 6.38 2.84 0.82
N PHE A 109 5.28 2.71 1.56
CA PHE A 109 3.96 2.82 0.98
C PHE A 109 3.54 4.27 0.80
N TYR A 110 2.68 4.51 -0.18
CA TYR A 110 2.21 5.86 -0.49
C TYR A 110 1.56 6.53 0.71
N PHE A 111 0.74 5.81 1.47
CA PHE A 111 0.10 6.40 2.64
C PHE A 111 1.10 6.81 3.72
N GLU A 112 2.22 6.10 3.83
CA GLU A 112 3.29 6.42 4.76
C GLU A 112 3.98 7.73 4.36
N VAL A 113 4.24 7.90 3.06
CA VAL A 113 4.83 9.13 2.52
C VAL A 113 3.90 10.31 2.76
N GLN A 114 2.60 10.15 2.54
CA GLN A 114 1.62 11.21 2.74
C GLN A 114 1.49 11.59 4.22
N SER A 115 1.53 10.63 5.12
CA SER A 115 1.52 10.87 6.56
C SER A 115 2.76 11.64 7.02
N GLU A 116 3.92 11.30 6.48
CA GLU A 116 5.17 12.00 6.79
C GLU A 116 5.13 13.45 6.29
N LYS A 117 4.63 13.68 5.08
CA LYS A 117 4.46 15.04 4.54
C LYS A 117 3.52 15.87 5.39
N ALA A 118 2.40 15.30 5.81
CA ALA A 118 1.43 16.00 6.67
C ALA A 118 2.05 16.36 8.01
N SER A 119 2.84 15.46 8.61
CA SER A 119 3.55 15.73 9.87
C SER A 119 4.57 16.86 9.73
N LYS A 120 5.33 16.87 8.63
CA LYS A 120 6.31 17.94 8.35
C LYS A 120 5.64 19.28 8.16
N MET A 121 4.53 19.33 7.42
CA MET A 121 3.76 20.57 7.21
C MET A 121 3.22 21.11 8.53
N ALA A 122 2.68 20.24 9.38
CA ALA A 122 2.17 20.62 10.70
C ALA A 122 3.29 21.16 11.60
N THR A 123 4.47 20.57 11.55
CA THR A 123 5.65 21.01 12.30
C THR A 123 6.14 22.37 11.82
N GLU A 124 6.16 22.60 10.51
CA GLU A 124 6.56 23.89 9.93
C GLU A 124 5.59 24.99 10.30
N GLU A 125 4.28 24.73 10.26
CA GLU A 125 3.27 25.69 10.69
C GLU A 125 3.40 26.07 12.17
N CYS A 126 3.69 25.11 13.03
CA CYS A 126 3.94 25.35 14.45
C CYS A 126 5.25 26.12 14.68
N GLY A 127 6.26 25.90 13.82
CA GLY A 127 7.55 26.57 13.92
C GLY A 127 7.50 28.06 13.60
N HIS A 128 6.55 28.51 12.81
CA HIS A 128 6.40 29.93 12.45
C HIS A 128 5.76 30.78 13.54
N GLY A 129 5.22 30.20 14.58
CA GLY A 129 4.59 30.89 15.69
C GLY A 129 5.54 31.36 16.78
N GLU A 130 6.81 31.05 16.71
CA GLU A 130 7.81 31.35 17.75
C GLU A 130 8.82 32.44 17.37
N ALA A 131 8.52 33.23 16.39
CA ALA A 131 9.43 34.33 16.02
C ALA A 131 9.26 35.53 16.94
#